data_bbb012da6631a2fbec21720cc54ee0e6
#
_entry.id   bbb012da6631a2fbec21720cc54ee0e6
#
_cell.length_a   1.000
_cell.length_b   1.000
_cell.length_c   1.000
_cell.angle_alpha   90.00
_cell.angle_beta   90.00
_cell.angle_gamma   90.00
#
_symmetry.space_group_name_H-M   'P 1'
#
loop_
_entity.id
_entity.type
_entity.pdbx_description
1 polymer ?
#
loop_
_entity_poly.entity_id
_entity_poly.type
_entity_poly.pdbx_seq_one_letter_code
_entity_poly.pdbx_strand_id
1 'polypeptide(L)'
;MKTRFLFLPVLLFLFAQCAKEKKVEVLHVPLAEFDTLTINSVFDVYLIQGDSNYITLEGNPKILEKVRAEVSDNTLNVYNDYDGKWLHPGNNRIKLTIMTNGLTRINSGETSNIQTLNTLTGNEIGIVMTSKLNQATLDINCNSFYFWNNFPCGGKLTLRGNTHELKIWSVALMAVDAQALVADIATLENKSKGDITANVTQYVHYLIGGTGNIHLWGNPPEVIDTGSDGDGTLIQH
;
A
#
# COMPACT_ATOMS: atom_id res chain seq x y z
N MET A 1 -2.76 -77.81 -25.73
CA MET A 1 -3.18 -76.41 -25.48
C MET A 1 -1.96 -75.67 -24.93
N LYS A 2 -1.35 -74.77 -25.69
CA LYS A 2 -0.18 -73.97 -25.28
C LYS A 2 -0.67 -72.55 -25.03
N THR A 3 -0.72 -72.14 -23.77
CA THR A 3 -1.12 -70.81 -23.35
C THR A 3 0.09 -69.87 -23.47
N ARG A 4 0.03 -68.91 -24.40
CA ARG A 4 1.05 -67.87 -24.57
C ARG A 4 0.72 -66.72 -23.61
N PHE A 5 1.56 -66.48 -22.59
CA PHE A 5 1.55 -65.29 -21.78
C PHE A 5 2.15 -64.12 -22.58
N LEU A 6 1.37 -63.13 -22.83
CA LEU A 6 1.74 -61.89 -23.47
C LEU A 6 2.26 -60.93 -22.36
N PHE A 7 3.58 -60.73 -22.26
CA PHE A 7 4.17 -59.73 -21.38
C PHE A 7 4.03 -58.36 -22.03
N LEU A 8 3.22 -57.50 -21.44
CA LEU A 8 3.09 -56.07 -21.82
C LEU A 8 4.12 -55.28 -21.02
N PRO A 9 5.12 -54.60 -21.64
CA PRO A 9 6.03 -53.75 -20.89
C PRO A 9 5.31 -52.48 -20.51
N VAL A 10 5.11 -52.26 -19.20
CA VAL A 10 4.66 -50.98 -18.66
C VAL A 10 5.82 -49.99 -18.77
N LEU A 11 5.70 -49.09 -19.73
CA LEU A 11 6.67 -47.99 -19.94
C LEU A 11 6.39 -46.91 -18.86
N LEU A 12 7.18 -46.95 -17.78
CA LEU A 12 7.12 -45.99 -16.71
C LEU A 12 7.78 -44.67 -17.20
N PHE A 13 7.00 -43.72 -17.70
CA PHE A 13 7.45 -42.36 -17.93
C PHE A 13 7.75 -41.66 -16.63
N LEU A 14 8.97 -41.66 -16.18
CA LEU A 14 9.47 -40.75 -15.16
C LEU A 14 9.48 -39.32 -15.72
N PHE A 15 8.42 -38.59 -15.48
CA PHE A 15 8.46 -37.14 -15.64
C PHE A 15 9.38 -36.55 -14.56
N ALA A 16 10.66 -36.41 -14.88
CA ALA A 16 11.54 -35.52 -14.14
C ALA A 16 11.04 -34.10 -14.38
N GLN A 17 10.15 -33.62 -13.53
CA GLN A 17 9.84 -32.19 -13.44
C GLN A 17 11.11 -31.51 -12.92
N CYS A 18 11.93 -31.04 -13.85
CA CYS A 18 12.98 -30.07 -13.57
C CYS A 18 12.25 -28.78 -13.12
N ALA A 19 12.02 -28.63 -11.82
CA ALA A 19 11.61 -27.37 -11.24
C ALA A 19 12.77 -26.38 -11.52
N LYS A 20 12.60 -25.56 -12.56
CA LYS A 20 13.54 -24.50 -12.87
C LYS A 20 13.55 -23.56 -11.67
N GLU A 21 14.59 -23.60 -10.86
CA GLU A 21 14.77 -22.66 -9.76
C GLU A 21 14.53 -21.23 -10.30
N LYS A 22 13.60 -20.53 -9.67
CA LYS A 22 13.35 -19.12 -10.01
C LYS A 22 14.60 -18.34 -9.61
N LYS A 23 15.38 -17.93 -10.60
CA LYS A 23 16.54 -17.08 -10.34
C LYS A 23 16.03 -15.75 -9.78
N VAL A 24 16.31 -15.47 -8.52
CA VAL A 24 16.06 -14.21 -7.86
C VAL A 24 17.38 -13.47 -7.76
N GLU A 25 17.37 -12.20 -8.09
CA GLU A 25 18.50 -11.30 -7.96
C GLU A 25 18.12 -10.16 -7.01
N VAL A 26 19.13 -9.64 -6.31
CA VAL A 26 18.99 -8.50 -5.40
C VAL A 26 19.94 -7.41 -5.87
N LEU A 27 19.41 -6.24 -6.17
CA LEU A 27 20.16 -5.04 -6.54
C LEU A 27 20.01 -4.00 -5.45
N HIS A 28 21.13 -3.40 -5.05
CA HIS A 28 21.16 -2.32 -4.07
C HIS A 28 21.64 -1.04 -4.76
N VAL A 29 20.81 0.00 -4.77
CA VAL A 29 21.07 1.25 -5.47
C VAL A 29 21.02 2.42 -4.48
N PRO A 30 22.11 3.16 -4.28
CA PRO A 30 22.08 4.39 -3.49
C PRO A 30 21.26 5.46 -4.23
N LEU A 31 20.56 6.30 -3.48
CA LEU A 31 19.71 7.36 -3.99
C LEU A 31 20.15 8.72 -3.46
N ALA A 32 19.91 9.78 -4.21
CA ALA A 32 19.93 11.13 -3.70
C ALA A 32 18.82 11.32 -2.64
N GLU A 33 18.86 12.43 -1.91
CA GLU A 33 17.80 12.77 -0.96
C GLU A 33 16.47 12.99 -1.67
N PHE A 34 15.39 12.53 -1.05
CA PHE A 34 14.02 12.74 -1.50
C PHE A 34 13.07 12.75 -0.31
N ASP A 35 11.96 13.43 -0.43
CA ASP A 35 10.88 13.49 0.55
C ASP A 35 9.54 12.95 0.01
N THR A 36 9.45 12.77 -1.29
CA THR A 36 8.27 12.24 -1.99
C THR A 36 8.62 10.95 -2.71
N LEU A 37 7.76 9.93 -2.54
CA LEU A 37 7.84 8.66 -3.26
C LEU A 37 6.66 8.54 -4.22
N THR A 38 6.92 8.27 -5.50
CA THR A 38 5.91 8.03 -6.52
C THR A 38 6.09 6.64 -7.14
N ILE A 39 5.05 5.81 -7.03
CA ILE A 39 5.03 4.43 -7.49
C ILE A 39 4.10 4.33 -8.69
N ASN A 40 4.67 4.07 -9.88
CA ASN A 40 3.98 4.07 -11.16
C ASN A 40 3.89 2.68 -11.81
N SER A 41 4.13 1.62 -11.04
CA SER A 41 3.98 0.23 -11.48
C SER A 41 3.63 -0.69 -10.32
N VAL A 42 3.26 -1.93 -10.62
CA VAL A 42 2.88 -2.94 -9.61
C VAL A 42 4.11 -3.44 -8.86
N PHE A 43 4.17 -3.14 -7.56
CA PHE A 43 5.25 -3.53 -6.67
C PHE A 43 4.74 -3.98 -5.30
N ASP A 44 5.54 -4.79 -4.61
CA ASP A 44 5.45 -4.98 -3.16
C ASP A 44 6.50 -4.05 -2.52
N VAL A 45 6.05 -3.00 -1.83
CA VAL A 45 6.89 -1.90 -1.34
C VAL A 45 7.02 -1.96 0.17
N TYR A 46 8.26 -1.95 0.64
CA TYR A 46 8.62 -1.92 2.06
C TYR A 46 9.40 -0.64 2.34
N LEU A 47 8.91 0.16 3.29
CA LEU A 47 9.50 1.44 3.67
C LEU A 47 10.22 1.30 5.00
N ILE A 48 11.41 1.86 5.07
CA ILE A 48 12.22 1.93 6.28
C ILE A 48 12.67 3.38 6.47
N GLN A 49 12.42 3.95 7.62
CA GLN A 49 13.07 5.20 8.00
C GLN A 49 14.43 4.91 8.62
N GLY A 50 15.47 5.58 8.13
CA GLY A 50 16.85 5.42 8.57
C GLY A 50 17.69 6.62 8.17
N ASP A 51 19.02 6.53 8.32
CA ASP A 51 19.95 7.65 8.15
C ASP A 51 20.48 7.79 6.71
N SER A 52 19.99 6.98 5.78
CA SER A 52 20.47 6.98 4.40
C SER A 52 19.33 6.76 3.41
N ASN A 53 19.58 7.10 2.13
CA ASN A 53 18.64 6.92 1.07
C ASN A 53 19.14 5.84 0.10
N TYR A 54 18.41 4.74 -0.01
CA TYR A 54 18.69 3.70 -0.99
C TYR A 54 17.44 2.88 -1.31
N ILE A 55 17.47 2.19 -2.44
CA ILE A 55 16.47 1.20 -2.82
C ILE A 55 17.14 -0.16 -3.03
N THR A 56 16.51 -1.20 -2.51
CA THR A 56 16.84 -2.59 -2.80
C THR A 56 15.73 -3.20 -3.64
N LEU A 57 16.10 -3.73 -4.79
CA LEU A 57 15.21 -4.36 -5.76
C LEU A 57 15.43 -5.86 -5.71
N GLU A 58 14.38 -6.65 -5.47
CA GLU A 58 14.46 -8.12 -5.41
C GLU A 58 13.44 -8.73 -6.38
N GLY A 59 13.90 -9.59 -7.28
CA GLY A 59 13.02 -10.23 -8.26
C GLY A 59 13.75 -10.96 -9.40
N ASN A 60 13.02 -11.21 -10.48
CA ASN A 60 13.56 -11.82 -11.68
C ASN A 60 14.57 -10.88 -12.38
N PRO A 61 15.81 -11.29 -12.66
CA PRO A 61 16.85 -10.46 -13.27
C PRO A 61 16.41 -9.72 -14.53
N LYS A 62 15.71 -10.39 -15.43
CA LYS A 62 15.21 -9.81 -16.69
C LYS A 62 14.20 -8.68 -16.48
N ILE A 63 13.47 -8.73 -15.36
CA ILE A 63 12.50 -7.70 -15.01
C ILE A 63 13.20 -6.58 -14.26
N LEU A 64 14.15 -6.90 -13.38
CA LEU A 64 14.93 -5.90 -12.63
C LEU A 64 15.68 -4.95 -13.57
N GLU A 65 16.22 -5.42 -14.70
CA GLU A 65 16.86 -4.59 -15.73
C GLU A 65 15.94 -3.50 -16.32
N LYS A 66 14.62 -3.67 -16.19
CA LYS A 66 13.58 -2.75 -16.67
C LYS A 66 12.99 -1.85 -15.60
N VAL A 67 13.36 -2.06 -14.34
CA VAL A 67 12.95 -1.18 -13.26
C VAL A 67 13.83 0.08 -13.28
N ARG A 68 13.18 1.22 -13.17
CA ARG A 68 13.81 2.54 -13.04
C ARG A 68 13.47 3.12 -11.68
N ALA A 69 14.47 3.68 -11.03
CA ALA A 69 14.35 4.40 -9.77
C ALA A 69 15.16 5.69 -9.92
N GLU A 70 14.48 6.81 -10.09
CA GLU A 70 15.09 8.09 -10.42
C GLU A 70 14.62 9.16 -9.45
N VAL A 71 15.55 9.92 -8.91
CA VAL A 71 15.26 11.07 -8.03
C VAL A 71 15.36 12.35 -8.84
N SER A 72 14.27 13.10 -8.90
CA SER A 72 14.18 14.43 -9.49
C SER A 72 13.24 15.30 -8.65
N ASP A 73 13.58 16.56 -8.45
CA ASP A 73 12.78 17.53 -7.69
C ASP A 73 12.31 16.97 -6.33
N ASN A 74 13.23 16.40 -5.56
CA ASN A 74 12.98 15.72 -4.28
C ASN A 74 12.01 14.53 -4.34
N THR A 75 11.68 14.03 -5.54
CA THR A 75 10.76 12.92 -5.76
C THR A 75 11.50 11.70 -6.27
N LEU A 76 11.42 10.59 -5.54
CA LEU A 76 11.81 9.28 -6.05
C LEU A 76 10.67 8.71 -6.90
N ASN A 77 10.90 8.61 -8.21
CA ASN A 77 9.99 7.97 -9.15
C ASN A 77 10.41 6.53 -9.40
N VAL A 78 9.51 5.56 -9.15
CA VAL A 78 9.78 4.14 -9.40
C VAL A 78 8.76 3.59 -10.39
N TYR A 79 9.25 3.04 -11.49
CA TYR A 79 8.43 2.44 -12.53
C TYR A 79 9.12 1.23 -13.17
N ASN A 80 8.36 0.41 -13.87
CA ASN A 80 8.82 -0.82 -14.50
C ASN A 80 8.38 -0.84 -15.96
N ASP A 81 9.35 -0.78 -16.89
CA ASP A 81 9.15 -0.75 -18.35
C ASP A 81 9.05 -2.15 -18.97
N TYR A 82 8.94 -3.21 -18.16
CA TYR A 82 8.84 -4.58 -18.67
C TYR A 82 7.51 -4.83 -19.39
N ASP A 83 7.55 -5.10 -20.69
CA ASP A 83 6.35 -5.27 -21.53
C ASP A 83 5.62 -6.62 -21.31
N GLY A 84 6.30 -7.62 -20.75
CA GLY A 84 5.76 -8.97 -20.52
C GLY A 84 4.94 -9.15 -19.24
N LYS A 85 4.45 -8.07 -18.60
CA LYS A 85 3.76 -8.09 -17.29
C LYS A 85 2.55 -9.02 -17.25
N TRP A 86 1.83 -9.17 -18.37
CA TRP A 86 0.60 -9.96 -18.49
C TRP A 86 0.82 -11.46 -18.69
N LEU A 87 2.01 -11.88 -19.17
CA LEU A 87 2.29 -13.29 -19.52
C LEU A 87 2.44 -14.19 -18.29
N HIS A 88 2.94 -13.66 -17.16
CA HIS A 88 3.18 -14.43 -15.92
C HIS A 88 2.97 -13.55 -14.68
N PRO A 89 1.74 -13.15 -14.35
CA PRO A 89 1.48 -12.14 -13.29
C PRO A 89 2.02 -12.56 -11.91
N GLY A 90 2.01 -13.85 -11.58
CA GLY A 90 2.54 -14.35 -10.31
C GLY A 90 4.08 -14.38 -10.20
N ASN A 91 4.81 -14.25 -11.32
CA ASN A 91 6.28 -14.30 -11.36
C ASN A 91 6.92 -12.92 -11.57
N ASN A 92 6.11 -11.90 -11.80
CA ASN A 92 6.56 -10.57 -12.22
C ASN A 92 6.52 -9.55 -11.07
N ARG A 93 6.15 -9.96 -9.85
CA ARG A 93 6.21 -9.08 -8.70
C ARG A 93 7.64 -8.82 -8.30
N ILE A 94 7.98 -7.55 -8.21
CA ILE A 94 9.24 -7.04 -7.70
C ILE A 94 8.99 -6.52 -6.30
N LYS A 95 9.86 -6.93 -5.38
CA LYS A 95 9.90 -6.39 -4.03
C LYS A 95 10.86 -5.21 -4.02
N LEU A 96 10.37 -4.09 -3.53
CA LEU A 96 11.14 -2.86 -3.29
C LEU A 96 11.30 -2.68 -1.80
N THR A 97 12.54 -2.55 -1.32
CA THR A 97 12.79 -2.07 0.04
C THR A 97 13.46 -0.71 -0.08
N ILE A 98 12.78 0.33 0.38
CA ILE A 98 13.21 1.72 0.25
C ILE A 98 13.55 2.24 1.65
N MET A 99 14.80 2.62 1.86
CA MET A 99 15.22 3.36 3.05
C MET A 99 15.28 4.84 2.72
N THR A 100 14.77 5.66 3.64
CA THR A 100 14.74 7.12 3.51
C THR A 100 14.95 7.78 4.87
N ASN A 101 15.59 8.94 4.88
CA ASN A 101 15.80 9.74 6.09
C ASN A 101 14.63 10.69 6.42
N GLY A 102 13.68 10.88 5.49
CA GLY A 102 12.53 11.75 5.73
C GLY A 102 11.52 11.68 4.58
N LEU A 103 10.42 10.99 4.81
CA LEU A 103 9.36 10.85 3.82
C LEU A 103 8.14 11.65 4.26
N THR A 104 7.70 12.59 3.42
CA THR A 104 6.52 13.43 3.66
C THR A 104 5.33 12.99 2.83
N ARG A 105 5.57 12.35 1.67
CA ARG A 105 4.49 12.00 0.75
C ARG A 105 4.73 10.69 0.00
N ILE A 106 3.66 9.88 -0.10
CA ILE A 106 3.62 8.65 -0.89
C ILE A 106 2.52 8.80 -1.94
N ASN A 107 2.87 8.70 -3.22
CA ASN A 107 1.91 8.66 -4.34
C ASN A 107 1.86 7.23 -4.90
N SER A 108 0.72 6.56 -4.76
CA SER A 108 0.49 5.23 -5.34
C SER A 108 -0.37 5.35 -6.60
N GLY A 109 0.29 5.44 -7.76
CA GLY A 109 -0.35 5.61 -9.07
C GLY A 109 -0.78 4.29 -9.71
N GLU A 110 -0.24 3.16 -9.25
CA GLU A 110 -0.57 1.81 -9.72
C GLU A 110 -0.86 0.86 -8.55
N THR A 111 -1.49 -0.29 -8.86
CA THR A 111 -1.79 -1.33 -7.87
C THR A 111 -0.54 -1.75 -7.11
N SER A 112 -0.47 -1.39 -5.84
CA SER A 112 0.70 -1.61 -4.99
C SER A 112 0.28 -2.10 -3.62
N ASN A 113 1.17 -2.87 -2.99
CA ASN A 113 1.08 -3.22 -1.58
C ASN A 113 2.22 -2.51 -0.86
N ILE A 114 1.90 -1.53 -0.03
CA ILE A 114 2.88 -0.68 0.64
C ILE A 114 2.86 -0.97 2.14
N GLN A 115 4.03 -1.24 2.72
CA GLN A 115 4.14 -1.53 4.16
C GLN A 115 5.36 -0.79 4.74
N THR A 116 5.21 -0.26 5.94
CA THR A 116 6.36 0.19 6.73
C THR A 116 6.94 -0.98 7.51
N LEU A 117 8.27 -1.04 7.62
CA LEU A 117 8.98 -2.03 8.44
C LEU A 117 9.37 -1.48 9.82
N ASN A 118 9.36 -0.16 9.97
CA ASN A 118 9.46 0.57 11.22
C ASN A 118 8.57 1.80 11.18
N THR A 119 8.47 2.52 12.27
CA THR A 119 7.65 3.71 12.38
C THR A 119 8.24 4.85 11.54
N LEU A 120 7.45 5.43 10.64
CA LEU A 120 7.80 6.67 9.94
C LEU A 120 7.50 7.85 10.86
N THR A 121 8.49 8.74 11.01
CA THR A 121 8.36 9.94 11.83
C THR A 121 8.55 11.20 11.00
N GLY A 122 7.82 12.26 11.31
CA GLY A 122 7.90 13.50 10.56
C GLY A 122 6.95 14.57 11.08
N ASN A 123 7.02 15.77 10.50
CA ASN A 123 6.03 16.79 10.80
C ASN A 123 4.72 16.51 10.07
N GLU A 124 4.80 16.25 8.78
CA GLU A 124 3.64 15.85 7.96
C GLU A 124 4.00 14.60 7.15
N ILE A 125 3.10 13.62 7.14
CA ILE A 125 3.18 12.43 6.31
C ILE A 125 1.84 12.24 5.61
N GLY A 126 1.86 11.96 4.31
CA GLY A 126 0.64 11.73 3.56
C GLY A 126 0.74 10.59 2.56
N ILE A 127 -0.41 10.01 2.23
CA ILE A 127 -0.53 9.04 1.15
C ILE A 127 -1.67 9.40 0.20
N VAL A 128 -1.36 9.40 -1.09
CA VAL A 128 -2.31 9.61 -2.19
C VAL A 128 -2.41 8.34 -3.01
N MET A 129 -3.62 7.81 -3.16
CA MET A 129 -3.88 6.59 -3.91
C MET A 129 -4.77 6.87 -5.11
N THR A 130 -4.30 6.56 -6.32
CA THR A 130 -5.03 6.88 -7.57
C THR A 130 -5.29 5.67 -8.44
N SER A 131 -4.79 4.49 -8.10
CA SER A 131 -5.00 3.24 -8.82
C SER A 131 -6.31 2.54 -8.41
N LYS A 132 -6.76 1.61 -9.24
CA LYS A 132 -8.01 0.84 -9.02
C LYS A 132 -7.99 -0.04 -7.77
N LEU A 133 -6.83 -0.55 -7.37
CA LEU A 133 -6.69 -1.40 -6.19
C LEU A 133 -5.35 -1.12 -5.50
N ASN A 134 -5.43 -0.60 -4.28
CA ASN A 134 -4.27 -0.30 -3.46
C ASN A 134 -4.41 -0.91 -2.06
N GLN A 135 -3.29 -1.31 -1.49
CA GLN A 135 -3.20 -1.69 -0.09
C GLN A 135 -2.01 -0.98 0.54
N ALA A 136 -2.22 -0.36 1.70
CA ALA A 136 -1.12 0.17 2.49
C ALA A 136 -1.33 -0.12 3.97
N THR A 137 -0.23 -0.43 4.65
CA THR A 137 -0.17 -0.54 6.11
C THR A 137 0.99 0.31 6.58
N LEU A 138 0.68 1.41 7.26
CA LEU A 138 1.66 2.38 7.70
C LEU A 138 1.66 2.48 9.22
N ASP A 139 2.85 2.37 9.81
CA ASP A 139 3.13 2.71 11.19
C ASP A 139 3.77 4.10 11.20
N ILE A 140 3.13 5.08 11.88
CA ILE A 140 3.50 6.48 11.80
C ILE A 140 3.51 7.14 13.17
N ASN A 141 4.38 8.15 13.32
CA ASN A 141 4.37 9.07 14.45
C ASN A 141 4.70 10.48 13.92
N CYS A 142 3.66 11.30 13.71
CA CYS A 142 3.80 12.59 13.06
C CYS A 142 2.87 13.64 13.67
N ASN A 143 3.10 14.92 13.34
CA ASN A 143 2.19 15.98 13.77
C ASN A 143 0.91 16.01 12.93
N SER A 144 1.00 15.79 11.61
CA SER A 144 -0.19 15.72 10.74
C SER A 144 -0.07 14.53 9.78
N PHE A 145 -1.13 13.75 9.67
CA PHE A 145 -1.25 12.71 8.63
C PHE A 145 -2.43 13.02 7.72
N TYR A 146 -2.23 12.87 6.40
CA TYR A 146 -3.32 12.97 5.45
C TYR A 146 -3.40 11.77 4.51
N PHE A 147 -4.63 11.39 4.17
CA PHE A 147 -4.98 10.45 3.12
C PHE A 147 -5.93 11.10 2.12
N TRP A 148 -5.65 10.89 0.85
CA TRP A 148 -6.53 11.29 -0.24
C TRP A 148 -6.53 10.23 -1.34
N ASN A 149 -7.69 9.99 -1.95
CA ASN A 149 -7.82 9.16 -3.14
C ASN A 149 -8.78 9.76 -4.16
N ASN A 150 -8.71 9.31 -5.42
CA ASN A 150 -9.63 9.70 -6.48
C ASN A 150 -10.52 8.53 -6.91
N PHE A 151 -11.52 8.82 -7.73
CA PHE A 151 -12.30 7.80 -8.43
C PHE A 151 -11.52 7.30 -9.67
N PRO A 152 -11.45 5.96 -9.95
CA PRO A 152 -12.17 4.84 -9.32
C PRO A 152 -11.32 4.02 -8.33
N CYS A 153 -10.62 4.63 -7.39
CA CYS A 153 -9.74 3.95 -6.45
C CYS A 153 -10.52 3.03 -5.50
N GLY A 154 -9.92 1.90 -5.15
CA GLY A 154 -10.41 0.97 -4.13
C GLY A 154 -9.27 0.31 -3.38
N GLY A 155 -9.62 -0.44 -2.33
CA GLY A 155 -8.67 -1.16 -1.49
C GLY A 155 -8.75 -0.81 -0.02
N LYS A 156 -7.61 -0.91 0.69
CA LYS A 156 -7.56 -0.66 2.13
C LYS A 156 -6.29 0.10 2.52
N LEU A 157 -6.47 1.15 3.31
CA LEU A 157 -5.41 1.80 4.07
C LEU A 157 -5.53 1.39 5.54
N THR A 158 -4.45 0.89 6.14
CA THR A 158 -4.37 0.59 7.57
C THR A 158 -3.31 1.49 8.20
N LEU A 159 -3.67 2.19 9.27
CA LEU A 159 -2.80 3.13 9.98
C LEU A 159 -2.60 2.69 11.44
N ARG A 160 -1.39 2.86 11.94
CA ARG A 160 -1.02 2.57 13.32
C ARG A 160 -0.08 3.65 13.87
N GLY A 161 -0.05 3.80 15.19
CA GLY A 161 0.86 4.72 15.88
C GLY A 161 0.16 5.96 16.42
N ASN A 162 0.72 7.16 16.19
CA ASN A 162 0.18 8.39 16.75
C ASN A 162 0.26 9.55 15.75
N THR A 163 -0.72 10.46 15.83
CA THR A 163 -0.66 11.75 15.13
C THR A 163 -1.40 12.81 15.95
N HIS A 164 -0.99 14.06 15.86
CA HIS A 164 -1.80 15.12 16.42
C HIS A 164 -3.03 15.36 15.55
N GLU A 165 -2.88 15.44 14.23
CA GLU A 165 -3.99 15.71 13.31
C GLU A 165 -4.12 14.59 12.26
N LEU A 166 -5.34 14.05 12.12
CA LEU A 166 -5.70 13.04 11.13
C LEU A 166 -6.66 13.61 10.09
N LYS A 167 -6.27 13.64 8.83
CA LYS A 167 -7.10 14.08 7.70
C LYS A 167 -7.36 12.94 6.74
N ILE A 168 -8.63 12.59 6.53
CA ILE A 168 -9.03 11.53 5.61
C ILE A 168 -10.08 12.05 4.63
N TRP A 169 -9.78 12.00 3.34
CA TRP A 169 -10.71 12.25 2.24
C TRP A 169 -10.82 10.97 1.41
N SER A 170 -11.88 10.20 1.66
CA SER A 170 -12.09 8.90 1.03
C SER A 170 -13.26 8.92 0.06
N VAL A 171 -13.03 8.44 -1.17
CA VAL A 171 -14.05 8.31 -2.20
C VAL A 171 -14.05 6.91 -2.81
N ALA A 172 -15.06 6.59 -3.62
CA ALA A 172 -15.22 5.36 -4.40
C ALA A 172 -15.38 4.06 -3.57
N LEU A 173 -14.36 3.18 -3.53
CA LEU A 173 -14.43 1.86 -2.89
C LEU A 173 -13.33 1.67 -1.83
N MET A 174 -12.79 2.76 -1.32
CA MET A 174 -11.68 2.74 -0.38
C MET A 174 -12.17 2.56 1.05
N ALA A 175 -11.55 1.66 1.81
CA ALA A 175 -11.73 1.53 3.25
C ALA A 175 -10.49 2.05 3.99
N VAL A 176 -10.68 2.71 5.12
CA VAL A 176 -9.60 3.21 5.97
C VAL A 176 -9.76 2.66 7.38
N ASP A 177 -8.73 2.00 7.87
CA ASP A 177 -8.67 1.41 9.20
C ASP A 177 -7.56 2.11 10.00
N ALA A 178 -7.95 3.12 10.75
CA ALA A 178 -7.10 3.88 11.65
C ALA A 178 -7.44 3.66 13.14
N GLN A 179 -8.04 2.50 13.48
CA GLN A 179 -8.36 2.17 14.87
C GLN A 179 -7.11 2.09 15.77
N ALA A 180 -6.00 1.62 15.19
CA ALA A 180 -4.72 1.50 15.90
C ALA A 180 -3.84 2.75 15.79
N LEU A 181 -4.33 3.83 15.19
CA LEU A 181 -3.71 5.15 15.15
C LEU A 181 -4.43 6.07 16.13
N VAL A 182 -3.78 6.51 17.18
CA VAL A 182 -4.35 7.51 18.10
C VAL A 182 -4.11 8.90 17.53
N ALA A 183 -5.20 9.64 17.31
CA ALA A 183 -5.18 11.03 16.89
C ALA A 183 -5.75 11.95 17.98
N ASP A 184 -5.20 13.16 18.11
CA ASP A 184 -5.83 14.16 18.98
C ASP A 184 -7.07 14.72 18.31
N ILE A 185 -6.94 15.14 17.07
CA ILE A 185 -8.01 15.77 16.29
C ILE A 185 -8.14 15.10 14.92
N ALA A 186 -9.35 15.11 14.33
CA ALA A 186 -9.56 14.55 13.01
C ALA A 186 -10.55 15.34 12.15
N THR A 187 -10.26 15.35 10.84
CA THR A 187 -11.19 15.70 9.77
C THR A 187 -11.42 14.48 8.89
N LEU A 188 -12.64 13.96 8.90
CA LEU A 188 -13.00 12.70 8.23
C LEU A 188 -14.09 12.95 7.19
N GLU A 189 -13.77 12.81 5.92
CA GLU A 189 -14.73 12.91 4.82
C GLU A 189 -14.87 11.55 4.13
N ASN A 190 -16.03 10.89 4.32
CA ASN A 190 -16.34 9.59 3.73
C ASN A 190 -17.38 9.70 2.61
N LYS A 191 -16.90 9.82 1.38
CA LYS A 191 -17.72 9.70 0.15
C LYS A 191 -17.53 8.34 -0.51
N SER A 192 -17.00 7.36 0.24
CA SER A 192 -16.73 6.00 -0.22
C SER A 192 -17.89 5.05 0.10
N LYS A 193 -17.86 3.86 -0.49
CA LYS A 193 -18.65 2.70 -0.03
C LYS A 193 -17.96 1.92 1.09
N GLY A 194 -16.65 2.12 1.25
CA GLY A 194 -15.89 1.52 2.35
C GLY A 194 -15.99 2.37 3.61
N ASP A 195 -15.85 1.72 4.76
CA ASP A 195 -15.92 2.38 6.05
C ASP A 195 -14.59 3.08 6.38
N ILE A 196 -14.69 4.14 7.19
CA ILE A 196 -13.56 4.76 7.89
C ILE A 196 -13.66 4.37 9.37
N THR A 197 -12.58 3.79 9.90
CA THR A 197 -12.41 3.56 11.33
C THR A 197 -11.38 4.55 11.86
N ALA A 198 -11.65 5.30 12.91
CA ALA A 198 -10.75 6.28 13.52
C ALA A 198 -10.78 6.21 15.04
N ASN A 199 -9.64 6.52 15.67
CA ASN A 199 -9.50 6.62 17.13
C ASN A 199 -9.03 8.04 17.47
N VAL A 200 -9.92 8.86 18.01
CA VAL A 200 -9.69 10.30 18.22
C VAL A 200 -10.02 10.69 19.66
N THR A 201 -9.20 11.56 20.25
CA THR A 201 -9.28 11.85 21.68
C THR A 201 -9.85 13.23 22.05
N GLN A 202 -9.80 14.21 21.13
CA GLN A 202 -10.21 15.59 21.46
C GLN A 202 -11.43 16.06 20.66
N TYR A 203 -11.31 16.19 19.32
CA TYR A 203 -12.47 16.55 18.51
C TYR A 203 -12.43 15.94 17.10
N VAL A 204 -13.61 15.78 16.51
CA VAL A 204 -13.81 15.27 15.16
C VAL A 204 -14.75 16.18 14.38
N HIS A 205 -14.29 16.64 13.21
CA HIS A 205 -15.17 17.14 12.16
C HIS A 205 -15.36 16.01 11.15
N TYR A 206 -16.60 15.66 10.80
CA TYR A 206 -16.86 14.62 9.83
C TYR A 206 -17.91 15.02 8.81
N LEU A 207 -17.86 14.37 7.65
CA LEU A 207 -18.85 14.42 6.59
C LEU A 207 -19.01 13.02 6.01
N ILE A 208 -20.24 12.55 5.91
CA ILE A 208 -20.60 11.30 5.24
C ILE A 208 -21.43 11.63 4.00
N GLY A 209 -20.82 11.49 2.82
CA GLY A 209 -21.47 11.69 1.52
C GLY A 209 -21.57 10.40 0.71
N GLY A 210 -21.13 9.26 1.30
CA GLY A 210 -21.20 7.92 0.69
C GLY A 210 -22.14 6.98 1.45
N THR A 211 -22.02 5.66 1.14
CA THR A 211 -22.76 4.61 1.85
C THR A 211 -21.92 3.93 2.94
N GLY A 212 -20.61 4.18 2.98
CA GLY A 212 -19.74 3.69 4.04
C GLY A 212 -19.90 4.45 5.33
N ASN A 213 -19.77 3.75 6.45
CA ASN A 213 -19.90 4.32 7.78
C ASN A 213 -18.59 4.97 8.26
N ILE A 214 -18.70 5.78 9.32
CA ILE A 214 -17.55 6.21 10.13
C ILE A 214 -17.68 5.55 11.50
N HIS A 215 -16.73 4.72 11.87
CA HIS A 215 -16.60 4.10 13.19
C HIS A 215 -15.61 4.89 14.02
N LEU A 216 -16.06 5.47 15.12
CA LEU A 216 -15.29 6.37 15.97
C LEU A 216 -15.01 5.74 17.33
N TRP A 217 -13.74 5.62 17.66
CA TRP A 217 -13.21 5.25 18.98
C TRP A 217 -12.54 6.47 19.64
N GLY A 218 -12.16 6.35 20.91
CA GLY A 218 -11.43 7.38 21.65
C GLY A 218 -12.31 8.35 22.41
N ASN A 219 -13.63 8.33 22.17
CA ASN A 219 -14.64 9.12 22.88
C ASN A 219 -14.31 10.64 22.95
N PRO A 220 -14.06 11.31 21.82
CA PRO A 220 -13.76 12.73 21.80
C PRO A 220 -14.94 13.54 22.34
N PRO A 221 -14.70 14.59 23.17
CA PRO A 221 -15.78 15.40 23.74
C PRO A 221 -16.55 16.26 22.70
N GLU A 222 -15.98 16.45 21.52
CA GLU A 222 -16.57 17.25 20.45
C GLU A 222 -16.62 16.48 19.13
N VAL A 223 -17.83 16.28 18.59
CA VAL A 223 -18.09 15.58 17.34
C VAL A 223 -19.06 16.38 16.50
N ILE A 224 -18.59 16.97 15.42
CA ILE A 224 -19.32 17.91 14.58
C ILE A 224 -19.57 17.32 13.19
N ASP A 225 -20.85 17.19 12.82
CA ASP A 225 -21.25 16.92 11.45
C ASP A 225 -21.17 18.21 10.63
N THR A 226 -20.40 18.20 9.56
CA THR A 226 -20.19 19.36 8.68
C THR A 226 -21.10 19.38 7.45
N GLY A 227 -22.14 18.51 7.41
CA GLY A 227 -23.13 18.47 6.35
C GLY A 227 -23.24 17.13 5.65
N SER A 228 -23.36 16.04 6.43
CA SER A 228 -23.57 14.69 5.89
C SER A 228 -24.90 14.61 5.13
N ASP A 229 -24.85 14.06 3.91
CA ASP A 229 -26.00 13.86 3.00
C ASP A 229 -26.01 12.44 2.37
N GLY A 230 -25.07 11.58 2.76
CA GLY A 230 -24.98 10.18 2.32
C GLY A 230 -25.82 9.22 3.18
N ASP A 231 -25.88 7.95 2.76
CA ASP A 231 -26.64 6.88 3.45
C ASP A 231 -25.84 6.23 4.61
N GLY A 232 -24.54 6.46 4.69
CA GLY A 232 -23.70 5.98 5.79
C GLY A 232 -24.01 6.68 7.11
N THR A 233 -23.53 6.11 8.22
CA THR A 233 -23.79 6.62 9.57
C THR A 233 -22.50 6.75 10.38
N LEU A 234 -22.50 7.65 11.37
CA LEU A 234 -21.48 7.70 12.41
C LEU A 234 -21.85 6.70 13.51
N ILE A 235 -20.92 5.79 13.85
CA ILE A 235 -21.06 4.80 14.90
C ILE A 235 -19.96 5.03 15.94
N GLN A 236 -20.34 5.42 17.14
CA GLN A 236 -19.42 5.63 18.27
C GLN A 236 -19.30 4.33 19.09
N HIS A 237 -18.09 3.99 19.56
CA HIS A 237 -17.75 2.78 20.29
C HIS A 237 -17.22 3.07 21.68
#